data_83da7b9e8136ab05ecdb85235f632b8b
#
_entry.id   83da7b9e8136ab05ecdb85235f632b8b
#
_cell.length_a   1.000
_cell.length_b   1.000
_cell.length_c   1.000
_cell.angle_alpha   90.00
_cell.angle_beta   90.00
_cell.angle_gamma   90.00
#
_symmetry.space_group_name_H-M   'P 1'
#
loop_
_entity.id
_entity.type
_entity.pdbx_description
1 polymer ?
#
loop_
_entity_poly.entity_id
_entity_poly.type
_entity_poly.pdbx_seq_one_letter_code
_entity_poly.pdbx_strand_id
1 'polypeptide(L)'
;LKQTLYDFVEYHKIDILIPQNILAIPMHVPLGIAVTEFLAETQMPAIAHQHDFYWERTRFSVGAIKDYLDMAFPPSLPHLHHIGINQAAIEQVSLRKGVTATLMPNVFDFDNPPPETHDPYTADIRDEIGIGQDDILILQPTRIVPRKGIEHAIKLVGMLNDDRYKLVISHDAGDEGHDYKHRLELMAEQEGVDLRFFAARIGEVRQVDHAGKKIYTLWDIYRHADLMTYPSTYEGFGNALLEAIYFRVPVVINRYSIYVQDIEPKGFKLLEMD
;
A
#
# COMPACT_ATOMS: atom_id res chain seq x y z
N LEU A 1 8.94 -27.43 -7.32
CA LEU A 1 9.28 -26.11 -6.78
C LEU A 1 10.68 -26.09 -6.19
N LYS A 2 11.01 -26.98 -5.21
CA LYS A 2 12.35 -26.97 -4.59
C LYS A 2 13.45 -27.24 -5.63
N GLN A 3 13.31 -28.26 -6.48
CA GLN A 3 14.27 -28.52 -7.55
C GLN A 3 14.42 -27.32 -8.48
N THR A 4 13.34 -26.66 -8.83
CA THR A 4 13.36 -25.44 -9.66
C THR A 4 14.16 -24.30 -8.99
N LEU A 5 14.13 -24.19 -7.65
CA LEU A 5 14.96 -23.21 -6.93
C LEU A 5 16.45 -23.56 -7.04
N TYR A 6 16.83 -24.84 -6.91
CA TYR A 6 18.20 -25.28 -7.11
C TYR A 6 18.69 -24.93 -8.52
N ASP A 7 17.92 -25.34 -9.53
CA ASP A 7 18.27 -25.11 -10.94
C ASP A 7 18.39 -23.60 -11.24
N PHE A 8 17.48 -22.78 -10.68
CA PHE A 8 17.50 -21.33 -10.85
C PHE A 8 18.73 -20.67 -10.22
N VAL A 9 19.04 -21.03 -8.96
CA VAL A 9 20.17 -20.47 -8.23
C VAL A 9 21.50 -20.86 -8.91
N GLU A 10 21.64 -22.11 -9.32
CA GLU A 10 22.82 -22.61 -10.02
C GLU A 10 22.99 -21.94 -11.40
N TYR A 11 21.92 -21.91 -12.19
CA TYR A 11 21.94 -21.33 -13.54
C TYR A 11 22.29 -19.85 -13.53
N HIS A 12 21.70 -19.07 -12.63
CA HIS A 12 21.92 -17.63 -12.51
C HIS A 12 23.08 -17.24 -11.60
N LYS A 13 23.74 -18.20 -10.96
CA LYS A 13 24.87 -18.00 -10.02
C LYS A 13 24.50 -17.01 -8.92
N ILE A 14 23.37 -17.25 -8.24
CA ILE A 14 22.85 -16.40 -7.17
C ILE A 14 23.66 -16.62 -5.91
N ASP A 15 24.17 -15.54 -5.32
CA ASP A 15 24.94 -15.56 -4.06
C ASP A 15 24.07 -15.33 -2.82
N ILE A 16 22.95 -14.60 -2.98
CA ILE A 16 22.03 -14.26 -1.88
C ILE A 16 20.59 -14.25 -2.37
N LEU A 17 19.67 -14.76 -1.56
CA LEU A 17 18.23 -14.69 -1.83
C LEU A 17 17.58 -13.58 -0.98
N ILE A 18 16.65 -12.84 -1.60
CA ILE A 18 15.83 -11.83 -0.89
C ILE A 18 14.35 -12.15 -1.11
N PRO A 19 13.78 -13.12 -0.35
CA PRO A 19 12.37 -13.44 -0.43
C PRO A 19 11.50 -12.25 0.02
N GLN A 20 10.69 -11.71 -0.92
CA GLN A 20 9.79 -10.59 -0.64
C GLN A 20 8.44 -11.13 -0.15
N ASN A 21 8.17 -11.04 1.14
CA ASN A 21 6.94 -11.44 1.81
C ASN A 21 6.54 -12.94 1.65
N ILE A 22 7.35 -13.74 0.99
CA ILE A 22 7.06 -15.16 0.70
C ILE A 22 7.06 -16.01 1.98
N LEU A 23 7.91 -15.66 2.94
CA LEU A 23 8.06 -16.34 4.22
C LEU A 23 7.27 -15.68 5.36
N ALA A 24 6.35 -14.78 5.06
CA ALA A 24 5.52 -14.10 6.05
C ALA A 24 4.04 -14.45 5.93
N ILE A 25 3.53 -14.52 4.69
CA ILE A 25 2.13 -14.78 4.39
C ILE A 25 1.97 -16.06 3.57
N PRO A 26 1.12 -17.01 3.98
CA PRO A 26 0.95 -18.29 3.30
C PRO A 26 0.03 -18.18 2.07
N MET A 27 0.32 -17.24 1.16
CA MET A 27 -0.40 -17.11 -0.12
C MET A 27 -0.16 -18.32 -1.02
N HIS A 28 1.03 -18.93 -0.90
CA HIS A 28 1.39 -20.15 -1.59
C HIS A 28 2.22 -21.03 -0.65
N VAL A 29 1.54 -21.81 0.20
CA VAL A 29 2.17 -22.65 1.22
C VAL A 29 3.28 -23.54 0.67
N PRO A 30 3.10 -24.28 -0.46
CA PRO A 30 4.17 -25.11 -1.01
C PRO A 30 5.43 -24.33 -1.40
N LEU A 31 5.31 -23.06 -1.81
CA LEU A 31 6.47 -22.23 -2.12
C LEU A 31 7.23 -21.82 -0.84
N GLY A 32 6.52 -21.39 0.19
CA GLY A 32 7.13 -21.05 1.48
C GLY A 32 7.90 -22.24 2.08
N ILE A 33 7.31 -23.45 2.03
CA ILE A 33 7.97 -24.68 2.44
C ILE A 33 9.22 -24.97 1.58
N ALA A 34 9.09 -24.91 0.26
CA ALA A 34 10.19 -25.18 -0.66
C ALA A 34 11.38 -24.22 -0.47
N VAL A 35 11.10 -22.94 -0.24
CA VAL A 35 12.13 -21.93 0.05
C VAL A 35 12.78 -22.20 1.41
N THR A 36 11.99 -22.52 2.43
CA THR A 36 12.51 -22.86 3.76
C THR A 36 13.42 -24.08 3.74
N GLU A 37 12.98 -25.18 3.09
CA GLU A 37 13.79 -26.39 2.93
C GLU A 37 15.06 -26.13 2.11
N PHE A 38 14.95 -25.41 1.01
CA PHE A 38 16.08 -25.04 0.18
C PHE A 38 17.14 -24.27 0.97
N LEU A 39 16.72 -23.26 1.75
CA LEU A 39 17.62 -22.48 2.60
C LEU A 39 18.25 -23.36 3.69
N ALA A 40 17.47 -24.23 4.34
CA ALA A 40 17.97 -25.13 5.36
C ALA A 40 19.02 -26.13 4.83
N GLU A 41 18.82 -26.66 3.63
CA GLU A 41 19.72 -27.64 2.98
C GLU A 41 21.00 -26.99 2.44
N THR A 42 20.88 -25.79 1.83
CA THR A 42 22.02 -25.13 1.19
C THR A 42 22.81 -24.23 2.11
N GLN A 43 22.21 -23.79 3.22
CA GLN A 43 22.73 -22.73 4.08
C GLN A 43 23.07 -21.43 3.34
N MET A 44 22.41 -21.20 2.21
CA MET A 44 22.59 -20.00 1.40
C MET A 44 22.21 -18.76 2.22
N PRO A 45 23.03 -17.69 2.17
CA PRO A 45 22.65 -16.42 2.80
C PRO A 45 21.33 -15.88 2.23
N ALA A 46 20.42 -15.46 3.12
CA ALA A 46 19.15 -14.90 2.70
C ALA A 46 18.67 -13.77 3.61
N ILE A 47 17.93 -12.82 3.00
CA ILE A 47 17.27 -11.73 3.70
C ILE A 47 15.78 -11.80 3.41
N ALA A 48 14.98 -12.25 4.39
CA ALA A 48 13.53 -12.27 4.27
C ALA A 48 12.96 -10.88 4.58
N HIS A 49 12.51 -10.17 3.54
CA HIS A 49 11.88 -8.86 3.68
C HIS A 49 10.38 -9.03 3.86
N GLN A 50 9.89 -8.75 5.07
CA GLN A 50 8.54 -9.00 5.52
C GLN A 50 7.75 -7.70 5.58
N HIS A 51 6.63 -7.64 4.86
CA HIS A 51 5.75 -6.47 4.82
C HIS A 51 4.61 -6.59 5.83
N ASP A 52 4.12 -7.81 6.06
CA ASP A 52 3.13 -8.18 7.05
C ASP A 52 3.23 -9.69 7.33
N PHE A 53 2.68 -10.13 8.45
CA PHE A 53 2.68 -11.53 8.83
C PHE A 53 1.28 -12.13 8.77
N TYR A 54 1.18 -13.46 8.66
CA TYR A 54 -0.10 -14.16 8.50
C TYR A 54 -1.06 -13.93 9.67
N TRP A 55 -0.56 -13.75 10.88
CA TRP A 55 -1.38 -13.46 12.06
C TRP A 55 -2.00 -12.06 12.08
N GLU A 56 -1.56 -11.17 11.23
CA GLU A 56 -2.13 -9.83 11.05
C GLU A 56 -3.36 -9.84 10.13
N ARG A 57 -3.65 -10.99 9.50
CA ARG A 57 -4.75 -11.11 8.54
C ARG A 57 -5.75 -12.17 8.99
N THR A 58 -6.98 -11.77 9.25
CA THR A 58 -8.09 -12.63 9.70
C THR A 58 -8.28 -13.87 8.84
N ARG A 59 -8.10 -13.79 7.52
CA ARG A 59 -8.28 -14.91 6.60
C ARG A 59 -7.31 -16.07 6.84
N PHE A 60 -6.21 -15.85 7.57
CA PHE A 60 -5.22 -16.87 7.91
C PHE A 60 -5.27 -17.28 9.39
N SER A 61 -6.21 -16.72 10.17
CA SER A 61 -6.32 -16.99 11.61
C SER A 61 -6.91 -18.37 11.91
N VAL A 62 -7.63 -18.97 10.96
CA VAL A 62 -8.21 -20.31 11.07
C VAL A 62 -7.71 -21.18 9.93
N GLY A 63 -7.15 -22.34 10.24
CA GLY A 63 -6.66 -23.26 9.22
C GLY A 63 -6.10 -24.57 9.82
N ALA A 64 -6.07 -25.62 8.98
CA ALA A 64 -5.60 -26.96 9.33
C ALA A 64 -4.07 -27.15 9.08
N ILE A 65 -3.34 -26.08 8.77
CA ILE A 65 -1.94 -26.13 8.30
C ILE A 65 -0.96 -25.53 9.31
N LYS A 66 -1.31 -25.54 10.60
CA LYS A 66 -0.53 -24.87 11.65
C LYS A 66 0.94 -25.29 11.66
N ASP A 67 1.23 -26.60 11.50
CA ASP A 67 2.61 -27.11 11.52
C ASP A 67 3.47 -26.51 10.41
N TYR A 68 2.89 -26.31 9.22
CA TYR A 68 3.57 -25.65 8.10
C TYR A 68 3.76 -24.15 8.34
N LEU A 69 2.78 -23.47 8.97
CA LEU A 69 2.91 -22.07 9.35
C LEU A 69 4.00 -21.89 10.42
N ASP A 70 4.07 -22.80 11.37
CA ASP A 70 5.09 -22.76 12.42
C ASP A 70 6.49 -23.03 11.85
N MET A 71 6.61 -23.88 10.85
CA MET A 71 7.88 -24.24 10.21
C MET A 71 8.40 -23.16 9.26
N ALA A 72 7.53 -22.56 8.44
CA ALA A 72 7.95 -21.79 7.26
C ALA A 72 7.49 -20.32 7.22
N PHE A 73 6.67 -19.84 8.18
CA PHE A 73 6.08 -18.51 8.11
C PHE A 73 6.17 -17.70 9.42
N PRO A 74 7.29 -17.06 9.72
CA PRO A 74 8.61 -17.19 9.13
C PRO A 74 9.39 -18.37 9.76
N PRO A 75 10.35 -18.95 9.02
CA PRO A 75 11.25 -19.95 9.58
C PRO A 75 12.34 -19.30 10.43
N SER A 76 12.92 -20.08 11.35
CA SER A 76 14.09 -19.68 12.13
C SER A 76 15.32 -20.45 11.64
N LEU A 77 16.16 -19.79 10.81
CA LEU A 77 17.37 -20.38 10.25
C LEU A 77 18.57 -19.45 10.52
N PRO A 78 19.75 -19.99 10.90
CA PRO A 78 20.89 -19.15 11.32
C PRO A 78 21.42 -18.19 10.24
N HIS A 79 21.29 -18.57 8.97
CA HIS A 79 21.76 -17.81 7.80
C HIS A 79 20.66 -16.99 7.12
N LEU A 80 19.45 -16.98 7.68
CA LEU A 80 18.32 -16.17 7.23
C LEU A 80 18.16 -14.96 8.14
N HIS A 81 18.40 -13.78 7.59
CA HIS A 81 18.15 -12.52 8.27
C HIS A 81 16.75 -12.00 7.98
N HIS A 82 16.01 -11.60 9.02
CA HIS A 82 14.66 -11.06 8.85
C HIS A 82 14.66 -9.53 8.91
N ILE A 83 13.91 -8.93 8.02
CA ILE A 83 13.63 -7.50 7.96
C ILE A 83 12.12 -7.30 8.06
N GLY A 84 11.68 -6.39 8.93
CA GLY A 84 10.28 -5.94 9.01
C GLY A 84 10.17 -4.45 8.71
N ILE A 85 9.06 -4.05 8.09
CA ILE A 85 8.86 -2.66 7.67
C ILE A 85 8.33 -1.73 8.77
N ASN A 86 7.88 -2.28 9.90
CA ASN A 86 7.37 -1.51 11.03
C ASN A 86 7.76 -2.16 12.37
N GLN A 87 7.75 -1.37 13.44
CA GLN A 87 8.18 -1.78 14.77
C GLN A 87 7.25 -2.86 15.36
N ALA A 88 5.94 -2.74 15.15
CA ALA A 88 4.97 -3.72 15.65
C ALA A 88 5.21 -5.13 15.07
N ALA A 89 5.53 -5.21 13.77
CA ALA A 89 5.84 -6.47 13.09
C ALA A 89 7.10 -7.13 13.69
N ILE A 90 8.15 -6.34 13.97
CA ILE A 90 9.40 -6.82 14.59
C ILE A 90 9.15 -7.38 15.99
N GLU A 91 8.39 -6.65 16.80
CA GLU A 91 8.04 -7.11 18.16
C GLU A 91 7.21 -8.39 18.11
N GLN A 92 6.19 -8.44 17.23
CA GLN A 92 5.35 -9.62 17.11
C GLN A 92 6.10 -10.86 16.60
N VAL A 93 7.00 -10.72 15.63
CA VAL A 93 7.78 -11.88 15.16
C VAL A 93 8.73 -12.39 16.24
N SER A 94 9.32 -11.50 17.01
CA SER A 94 10.16 -11.86 18.14
C SER A 94 9.39 -12.62 19.20
N LEU A 95 8.23 -12.11 19.62
CA LEU A 95 7.39 -12.72 20.65
C LEU A 95 6.79 -14.08 20.22
N ARG A 96 6.37 -14.19 18.95
CA ARG A 96 5.65 -15.38 18.45
C ARG A 96 6.56 -16.48 17.95
N LYS A 97 7.71 -16.13 17.39
CA LYS A 97 8.61 -17.05 16.69
C LYS A 97 10.01 -17.15 17.32
N GLY A 98 10.34 -16.29 18.28
CA GLY A 98 11.69 -16.19 18.82
C GLY A 98 12.73 -15.77 17.78
N VAL A 99 12.31 -15.09 16.73
CA VAL A 99 13.15 -14.64 15.61
C VAL A 99 13.43 -13.15 15.78
N THR A 100 14.70 -12.76 15.67
CA THR A 100 15.08 -11.35 15.64
C THR A 100 14.94 -10.80 14.22
N ALA A 101 14.47 -9.55 14.09
CA ALA A 101 14.37 -8.86 12.82
C ALA A 101 14.93 -7.45 12.92
N THR A 102 15.43 -6.91 11.80
CA THR A 102 15.86 -5.52 11.68
C THR A 102 14.74 -4.67 11.13
N LEU A 103 14.54 -3.48 11.72
CA LEU A 103 13.59 -2.49 11.20
C LEU A 103 14.16 -1.85 9.93
N MET A 104 13.43 -1.96 8.83
CA MET A 104 13.70 -1.26 7.58
C MET A 104 12.38 -0.69 7.04
N PRO A 105 12.01 0.52 7.43
CA PRO A 105 10.76 1.16 7.00
C PRO A 105 10.73 1.37 5.49
N ASN A 106 9.51 1.43 4.93
CA ASN A 106 9.34 1.91 3.56
C ASN A 106 9.82 3.35 3.45
N VAL A 107 10.46 3.69 2.32
CA VAL A 107 11.00 5.01 2.04
C VAL A 107 10.75 5.41 0.58
N PHE A 108 10.85 6.71 0.32
CA PHE A 108 10.96 7.28 -1.01
C PHE A 108 12.30 8.00 -1.15
N ASP A 109 12.69 8.30 -2.39
CA ASP A 109 13.90 9.06 -2.68
C ASP A 109 13.68 10.56 -2.39
N PHE A 110 13.68 10.93 -1.10
CA PHE A 110 13.49 12.31 -0.66
C PHE A 110 14.67 13.23 -1.01
N ASP A 111 15.83 12.68 -1.38
CA ASP A 111 16.98 13.46 -1.85
C ASP A 111 16.75 13.98 -3.27
N ASN A 112 15.91 13.27 -4.06
CA ASN A 112 15.52 13.68 -5.40
C ASN A 112 13.98 13.85 -5.48
N PRO A 113 13.42 14.90 -4.87
CA PRO A 113 11.97 15.12 -4.87
C PRO A 113 11.46 15.38 -6.29
N PRO A 114 10.17 15.12 -6.57
CA PRO A 114 9.59 15.37 -7.86
C PRO A 114 9.62 16.88 -8.17
N PRO A 115 9.78 17.27 -9.44
CA PRO A 115 9.75 18.67 -9.83
C PRO A 115 8.41 19.32 -9.45
N GLU A 116 8.43 20.56 -8.98
CA GLU A 116 7.23 21.31 -8.57
C GLU A 116 6.34 21.70 -9.76
N THR A 117 6.91 21.75 -10.98
CA THR A 117 6.21 22.20 -12.18
C THR A 117 5.39 21.08 -12.82
N HIS A 118 4.17 21.43 -13.23
CA HIS A 118 3.37 20.58 -14.10
C HIS A 118 3.99 20.49 -15.48
N ASP A 119 4.07 19.30 -16.03
CA ASP A 119 4.54 19.10 -17.40
C ASP A 119 3.38 19.14 -18.41
N PRO A 120 3.66 19.34 -19.72
CA PRO A 120 2.61 19.43 -20.74
C PRO A 120 1.75 18.17 -20.84
N TYR A 121 2.23 16.99 -20.39
CA TYR A 121 1.45 15.75 -20.43
C TYR A 121 0.28 15.79 -19.47
N THR A 122 0.46 16.41 -18.30
CA THR A 122 -0.54 16.44 -17.22
C THR A 122 -1.40 17.70 -17.24
N ALA A 123 -1.17 18.63 -18.19
CA ALA A 123 -1.86 19.92 -18.25
C ALA A 123 -3.40 19.80 -18.36
N ASP A 124 -3.89 18.70 -18.91
CA ASP A 124 -5.32 18.43 -19.11
C ASP A 124 -5.94 17.49 -18.06
N ILE A 125 -5.19 17.10 -17.01
CA ILE A 125 -5.67 16.07 -16.05
C ILE A 125 -6.93 16.54 -15.30
N ARG A 126 -7.05 17.82 -14.97
CA ARG A 126 -8.25 18.39 -14.33
C ARG A 126 -9.47 18.30 -15.25
N ASP A 127 -9.29 18.61 -16.53
CA ASP A 127 -10.34 18.50 -17.54
C ASP A 127 -10.75 17.04 -17.76
N GLU A 128 -9.79 16.12 -17.76
CA GLU A 128 -10.03 14.68 -17.89
C GLU A 128 -10.71 14.06 -16.66
N ILE A 129 -10.48 14.60 -15.47
CA ILE A 129 -11.26 14.28 -14.26
C ILE A 129 -12.65 14.94 -14.36
N GLY A 130 -12.79 16.02 -15.15
CA GLY A 130 -14.01 16.81 -15.32
C GLY A 130 -14.20 17.85 -14.20
N ILE A 131 -13.12 18.38 -13.63
CA ILE A 131 -13.15 19.41 -12.57
C ILE A 131 -12.63 20.74 -13.11
N GLY A 132 -13.18 21.84 -12.59
CA GLY A 132 -12.79 23.20 -12.96
C GLY A 132 -11.45 23.63 -12.36
N GLN A 133 -10.93 24.77 -12.83
CA GLN A 133 -9.67 25.31 -12.31
C GLN A 133 -9.81 25.85 -10.87
N ASP A 134 -10.99 26.30 -10.48
CA ASP A 134 -11.29 26.82 -9.13
C ASP A 134 -11.78 25.74 -8.16
N ASP A 135 -11.98 24.51 -8.65
CA ASP A 135 -12.35 23.38 -7.81
C ASP A 135 -11.15 22.94 -6.95
N ILE A 136 -11.43 22.34 -5.81
CA ILE A 136 -10.44 21.78 -4.89
C ILE A 136 -10.42 20.26 -5.06
N LEU A 137 -9.31 19.73 -5.58
CA LEU A 137 -9.14 18.31 -5.78
C LEU A 137 -8.71 17.64 -4.47
N ILE A 138 -9.62 16.87 -3.88
CA ILE A 138 -9.34 16.02 -2.74
C ILE A 138 -9.05 14.61 -3.25
N LEU A 139 -7.81 14.16 -3.13
CA LEU A 139 -7.38 12.85 -3.62
C LEU A 139 -7.52 11.77 -2.54
N GLN A 140 -8.16 10.65 -2.90
CA GLN A 140 -8.18 9.41 -2.13
C GLN A 140 -7.40 8.33 -2.90
N PRO A 141 -6.07 8.22 -2.72
CA PRO A 141 -5.21 7.40 -3.56
C PRO A 141 -5.10 5.96 -3.05
N THR A 142 -6.24 5.34 -2.79
CA THR A 142 -6.28 3.97 -2.24
C THR A 142 -7.28 3.09 -2.97
N ARG A 143 -7.09 1.78 -2.92
CA ARG A 143 -8.06 0.81 -3.41
C ARG A 143 -9.39 0.96 -2.68
N ILE A 144 -10.48 0.67 -3.37
CA ILE A 144 -11.83 0.71 -2.82
C ILE A 144 -12.08 -0.58 -2.04
N VAL A 145 -11.65 -0.60 -0.76
CA VAL A 145 -11.88 -1.71 0.18
C VAL A 145 -12.22 -1.16 1.57
N PRO A 146 -13.05 -1.83 2.38
CA PRO A 146 -13.60 -1.29 3.63
C PRO A 146 -12.54 -0.75 4.60
N ARG A 147 -11.38 -1.42 4.74
CA ARG A 147 -10.31 -0.97 5.65
C ARG A 147 -9.69 0.39 5.30
N LYS A 148 -9.96 0.91 4.09
CA LYS A 148 -9.51 2.24 3.66
C LYS A 148 -10.41 3.38 4.16
N GLY A 149 -11.58 3.05 4.73
CA GLY A 149 -12.44 4.01 5.43
C GLY A 149 -12.92 5.16 4.56
N ILE A 150 -13.13 4.93 3.25
CA ILE A 150 -13.48 5.99 2.27
C ILE A 150 -14.77 6.71 2.66
N GLU A 151 -15.69 6.04 3.37
CA GLU A 151 -16.88 6.63 3.95
C GLU A 151 -16.59 7.83 4.86
N HIS A 152 -15.46 7.85 5.56
CA HIS A 152 -15.06 8.98 6.40
C HIS A 152 -14.59 10.17 5.54
N ALA A 153 -13.94 9.92 4.41
CA ALA A 153 -13.61 10.96 3.45
C ALA A 153 -14.87 11.60 2.85
N ILE A 154 -15.88 10.79 2.50
CA ILE A 154 -17.17 11.29 1.98
C ILE A 154 -17.85 12.16 3.05
N LYS A 155 -17.95 11.69 4.31
CA LYS A 155 -18.52 12.49 5.41
C LYS A 155 -17.80 13.81 5.62
N LEU A 156 -16.47 13.77 5.63
CA LEU A 156 -15.65 14.97 5.79
C LEU A 156 -15.97 16.00 4.70
N VAL A 157 -16.01 15.58 3.43
CA VAL A 157 -16.30 16.47 2.31
C VAL A 157 -17.74 16.98 2.37
N GLY A 158 -18.72 16.13 2.71
CA GLY A 158 -20.10 16.55 2.93
C GLY A 158 -20.25 17.60 4.04
N MET A 159 -19.50 17.46 5.14
CA MET A 159 -19.52 18.47 6.24
C MET A 159 -18.91 19.81 5.82
N LEU A 160 -18.01 19.87 4.83
CA LEU A 160 -17.47 21.13 4.30
C LEU A 160 -18.52 21.93 3.54
N ASN A 161 -19.53 21.27 2.97
CA ASN A 161 -20.72 21.86 2.35
C ASN A 161 -20.37 22.98 1.34
N ASP A 162 -19.43 22.70 0.45
CA ASP A 162 -18.97 23.62 -0.60
C ASP A 162 -18.75 22.83 -1.90
N ASP A 163 -19.48 23.20 -2.95
CA ASP A 163 -19.50 22.50 -4.24
C ASP A 163 -18.16 22.49 -4.98
N ARG A 164 -17.20 23.30 -4.54
CA ARG A 164 -15.84 23.30 -5.10
C ARG A 164 -15.03 22.06 -4.72
N TYR A 165 -15.36 21.37 -3.62
CA TYR A 165 -14.64 20.18 -3.19
C TYR A 165 -15.04 18.98 -4.06
N LYS A 166 -14.05 18.36 -4.70
CA LYS A 166 -14.22 17.17 -5.56
C LYS A 166 -13.42 16.02 -4.97
N LEU A 167 -14.09 14.97 -4.52
CA LEU A 167 -13.44 13.78 -3.99
C LEU A 167 -13.12 12.81 -5.12
N VAL A 168 -11.83 12.59 -5.39
CA VAL A 168 -11.36 11.79 -6.52
C VAL A 168 -10.66 10.53 -6.02
N ILE A 169 -11.17 9.36 -6.40
CA ILE A 169 -10.57 8.06 -6.10
C ILE A 169 -9.78 7.58 -7.32
N SER A 170 -8.47 7.35 -7.13
CA SER A 170 -7.54 6.99 -8.21
C SER A 170 -7.38 5.49 -8.43
N HIS A 171 -7.93 4.63 -7.58
CA HIS A 171 -7.80 3.18 -7.68
C HIS A 171 -9.16 2.50 -7.85
N ASP A 172 -9.15 1.30 -8.45
CA ASP A 172 -10.35 0.50 -8.61
C ASP A 172 -10.67 -0.34 -7.36
N ALA A 173 -11.88 -0.89 -7.35
CA ALA A 173 -12.39 -1.77 -6.31
C ALA A 173 -11.72 -3.15 -6.30
N GLY A 174 -11.25 -3.64 -7.46
CA GLY A 174 -10.88 -5.05 -7.64
C GLY A 174 -12.08 -5.97 -7.39
N ASP A 175 -11.84 -7.28 -7.39
CA ASP A 175 -12.90 -8.29 -7.29
C ASP A 175 -13.66 -8.29 -5.95
N GLU A 176 -13.05 -7.78 -4.88
CA GLU A 176 -13.63 -7.80 -3.52
C GLU A 176 -14.41 -6.51 -3.16
N GLY A 177 -14.40 -5.50 -4.02
CA GLY A 177 -14.82 -4.14 -3.67
C GLY A 177 -16.10 -3.61 -4.33
N HIS A 178 -16.78 -4.37 -5.20
CA HIS A 178 -17.93 -3.86 -5.96
C HIS A 178 -19.11 -3.41 -5.07
N ASP A 179 -19.50 -4.24 -4.09
CA ASP A 179 -20.58 -3.89 -3.16
C ASP A 179 -20.23 -2.68 -2.28
N TYR A 180 -18.94 -2.56 -1.91
CA TYR A 180 -18.46 -1.42 -1.13
C TYR A 180 -18.44 -0.15 -1.98
N LYS A 181 -18.00 -0.22 -3.24
CA LYS A 181 -18.05 0.90 -4.18
C LYS A 181 -19.47 1.42 -4.35
N HIS A 182 -20.44 0.54 -4.59
CA HIS A 182 -21.83 0.94 -4.73
C HIS A 182 -22.38 1.65 -3.47
N ARG A 183 -22.04 1.15 -2.27
CA ARG A 183 -22.40 1.84 -1.00
C ARG A 183 -21.80 3.22 -0.90
N LEU A 184 -20.55 3.42 -1.34
CA LEU A 184 -19.90 4.72 -1.35
C LEU A 184 -20.56 5.69 -2.33
N GLU A 185 -20.99 5.21 -3.50
CA GLU A 185 -21.74 6.01 -4.48
C GLU A 185 -23.07 6.53 -3.89
N LEU A 186 -23.86 5.62 -3.28
CA LEU A 186 -25.10 5.99 -2.61
C LEU A 186 -24.88 6.97 -1.45
N MET A 187 -23.83 6.76 -0.68
CA MET A 187 -23.49 7.65 0.43
C MET A 187 -23.07 9.03 -0.07
N ALA A 188 -22.26 9.12 -1.12
CA ALA A 188 -21.85 10.39 -1.71
C ALA A 188 -23.07 11.18 -2.23
N GLU A 189 -24.04 10.49 -2.85
CA GLU A 189 -25.30 11.12 -3.27
C GLU A 189 -26.10 11.65 -2.06
N GLN A 190 -26.21 10.88 -0.97
CA GLN A 190 -26.90 11.28 0.25
C GLN A 190 -26.26 12.48 0.96
N GLU A 191 -24.92 12.51 0.98
CA GLU A 191 -24.14 13.59 1.61
C GLU A 191 -23.91 14.79 0.66
N GLY A 192 -24.39 14.73 -0.58
CA GLY A 192 -24.22 15.80 -1.59
C GLY A 192 -22.76 15.98 -2.05
N VAL A 193 -21.96 14.90 -2.02
CA VAL A 193 -20.53 14.94 -2.36
C VAL A 193 -20.32 14.60 -3.84
N ASP A 194 -19.58 15.44 -4.55
CA ASP A 194 -19.10 15.15 -5.91
C ASP A 194 -17.95 14.13 -5.84
N LEU A 195 -18.31 12.85 -5.92
CA LEU A 195 -17.38 11.69 -5.87
C LEU A 195 -17.08 11.23 -7.29
N ARG A 196 -15.78 11.17 -7.62
CA ARG A 196 -15.30 10.76 -8.94
C ARG A 196 -14.34 9.59 -8.88
N PHE A 197 -14.46 8.67 -9.84
CA PHE A 197 -13.57 7.53 -10.00
C PHE A 197 -12.68 7.75 -11.22
N PHE A 198 -11.38 7.79 -11.00
CA PHE A 198 -10.41 8.07 -12.06
C PHE A 198 -9.48 6.88 -12.36
N ALA A 199 -9.72 5.73 -11.74
CA ALA A 199 -8.90 4.52 -11.86
C ALA A 199 -8.67 4.07 -13.31
N ALA A 200 -9.71 4.18 -14.18
CA ALA A 200 -9.61 3.78 -15.59
C ALA A 200 -8.59 4.60 -16.40
N ARG A 201 -8.11 5.71 -15.86
CA ARG A 201 -7.13 6.60 -16.48
C ARG A 201 -5.77 6.57 -15.78
N ILE A 202 -5.59 5.69 -14.79
CA ILE A 202 -4.34 5.50 -14.04
C ILE A 202 -3.69 4.19 -14.44
N GLY A 203 -2.39 4.24 -14.75
CA GLY A 203 -1.56 3.10 -15.10
C GLY A 203 -0.17 3.20 -14.49
N GLU A 204 0.63 2.14 -14.69
CA GLU A 204 2.02 2.11 -14.20
C GLU A 204 2.94 3.06 -14.96
N VAL A 205 2.63 3.29 -16.23
CA VAL A 205 3.39 4.18 -17.13
C VAL A 205 2.46 5.08 -17.91
N ARG A 206 2.95 6.27 -18.27
CA ARG A 206 2.24 7.17 -19.17
C ARG A 206 2.13 6.56 -20.56
N GLN A 207 0.94 6.52 -21.10
CA GLN A 207 0.67 6.01 -22.45
C GLN A 207 -0.64 6.59 -22.99
N VAL A 208 -0.96 6.25 -24.22
CA VAL A 208 -2.25 6.52 -24.83
C VAL A 208 -2.92 5.18 -25.11
N ASP A 209 -4.15 4.99 -24.72
CA ASP A 209 -4.91 3.77 -24.95
C ASP A 209 -5.34 3.61 -26.42
N HIS A 210 -5.95 2.49 -26.75
CA HIS A 210 -6.42 2.20 -28.11
C HIS A 210 -7.53 3.15 -28.60
N ALA A 211 -8.19 3.88 -27.68
CA ALA A 211 -9.22 4.88 -27.98
C ALA A 211 -8.64 6.30 -28.11
N GLY A 212 -7.31 6.45 -28.04
CA GLY A 212 -6.64 7.74 -28.11
C GLY A 212 -6.66 8.55 -26.82
N LYS A 213 -7.04 7.92 -25.67
CA LYS A 213 -7.11 8.58 -24.39
C LYS A 213 -5.81 8.43 -23.63
N LYS A 214 -5.36 9.50 -22.96
CA LYS A 214 -4.18 9.46 -22.10
C LYS A 214 -4.39 8.58 -20.87
N ILE A 215 -3.38 7.83 -20.49
CA ILE A 215 -3.26 7.11 -19.23
C ILE A 215 -2.16 7.81 -18.42
N TYR A 216 -2.51 8.26 -17.24
CA TYR A 216 -1.62 8.97 -16.33
C TYR A 216 -1.02 7.98 -15.32
N THR A 217 0.09 8.34 -14.69
CA THR A 217 0.56 7.62 -13.51
C THR A 217 -0.14 8.15 -12.26
N LEU A 218 -0.10 7.37 -11.19
CA LEU A 218 -0.60 7.84 -9.89
C LEU A 218 0.15 9.11 -9.44
N TRP A 219 1.42 9.23 -9.76
CA TRP A 219 2.22 10.40 -9.41
C TRP A 219 1.84 11.66 -10.18
N ASP A 220 1.22 11.51 -11.33
CA ASP A 220 0.70 12.65 -12.09
C ASP A 220 -0.48 13.31 -11.37
N ILE A 221 -1.40 12.52 -10.82
CA ILE A 221 -2.56 13.07 -10.10
C ILE A 221 -2.17 13.69 -8.74
N TYR A 222 -1.16 13.15 -8.05
CA TYR A 222 -0.67 13.76 -6.80
C TYR A 222 -0.24 15.21 -6.98
N ARG A 223 0.36 15.56 -8.12
CA ARG A 223 0.80 16.92 -8.42
C ARG A 223 -0.33 17.92 -8.60
N HIS A 224 -1.53 17.43 -8.87
CA HIS A 224 -2.73 18.25 -9.06
C HIS A 224 -3.67 18.22 -7.85
N ALA A 225 -3.33 17.42 -6.83
CA ALA A 225 -4.13 17.31 -5.63
C ALA A 225 -3.87 18.50 -4.70
N ASP A 226 -4.95 19.12 -4.23
CA ASP A 226 -4.91 20.20 -3.24
C ASP A 226 -4.89 19.66 -1.81
N LEU A 227 -5.48 18.48 -1.58
CA LEU A 227 -5.57 17.77 -0.32
C LEU A 227 -5.64 16.28 -0.58
N MET A 228 -5.10 15.48 0.33
CA MET A 228 -5.28 14.03 0.34
C MET A 228 -6.06 13.60 1.58
N THR A 229 -7.00 12.66 1.41
CA THR A 229 -7.63 11.95 2.53
C THR A 229 -7.03 10.56 2.68
N TYR A 230 -6.70 10.18 3.93
CA TYR A 230 -6.14 8.88 4.27
C TYR A 230 -6.81 8.30 5.54
N PRO A 231 -8.12 8.01 5.48
CA PRO A 231 -8.91 7.58 6.63
C PRO A 231 -8.79 6.07 6.90
N SER A 232 -7.70 5.44 6.48
CA SER A 232 -7.46 4.01 6.64
C SER A 232 -7.51 3.61 8.12
N THR A 233 -8.24 2.54 8.42
CA THR A 233 -8.31 1.99 9.78
C THR A 233 -7.12 1.08 10.10
N TYR A 234 -6.52 0.51 9.08
CA TYR A 234 -5.34 -0.37 9.19
C TYR A 234 -4.43 -0.27 7.96
N GLU A 235 -3.12 -0.16 8.20
CA GLU A 235 -2.06 -0.20 7.19
C GLU A 235 -0.84 -0.95 7.71
N GLY A 236 -0.13 -1.64 6.81
CA GLY A 236 1.16 -2.25 7.15
C GLY A 236 2.27 -1.21 7.35
N PHE A 237 2.21 -0.10 6.58
CA PHE A 237 3.06 1.08 6.77
C PHE A 237 2.31 2.35 6.35
N GLY A 238 1.84 2.45 5.10
CA GLY A 238 1.15 3.60 4.55
C GLY A 238 1.91 4.26 3.41
N ASN A 239 2.16 3.52 2.33
CA ASN A 239 2.92 4.05 1.18
C ASN A 239 2.27 5.30 0.58
N ALA A 240 0.94 5.35 0.50
CA ALA A 240 0.23 6.53 0.01
C ALA A 240 0.47 7.78 0.90
N LEU A 241 0.69 7.61 2.22
CA LEU A 241 1.11 8.72 3.08
C LEU A 241 2.53 9.19 2.71
N LEU A 242 3.47 8.27 2.47
CA LEU A 242 4.81 8.62 2.03
C LEU A 242 4.80 9.35 0.69
N GLU A 243 3.94 8.90 -0.25
CA GLU A 243 3.73 9.56 -1.54
C GLU A 243 3.22 11.00 -1.34
N ALA A 244 2.20 11.20 -0.50
CA ALA A 244 1.70 12.53 -0.21
C ALA A 244 2.76 13.46 0.37
N ILE A 245 3.58 12.97 1.31
CA ILE A 245 4.71 13.72 1.87
C ILE A 245 5.75 14.04 0.78
N TYR A 246 6.05 13.06 -0.08
CA TYR A 246 6.99 13.22 -1.19
C TYR A 246 6.53 14.29 -2.19
N PHE A 247 5.23 14.33 -2.49
CA PHE A 247 4.62 15.35 -3.37
C PHE A 247 4.19 16.62 -2.61
N ARG A 248 4.44 16.71 -1.30
CA ARG A 248 4.07 17.86 -0.45
C ARG A 248 2.58 18.19 -0.46
N VAL A 249 1.74 17.17 -0.64
CA VAL A 249 0.28 17.32 -0.57
C VAL A 249 -0.14 17.31 0.89
N PRO A 250 -0.93 18.29 1.36
CA PRO A 250 -1.52 18.25 2.69
C PRO A 250 -2.38 16.98 2.89
N VAL A 251 -2.35 16.39 4.08
CA VAL A 251 -3.03 15.11 4.35
C VAL A 251 -3.95 15.23 5.55
N VAL A 252 -5.19 14.74 5.37
CA VAL A 252 -6.09 14.40 6.47
C VAL A 252 -6.01 12.90 6.70
N ILE A 253 -5.57 12.47 7.88
CA ILE A 253 -5.22 11.09 8.20
C ILE A 253 -5.97 10.57 9.42
N ASN A 254 -6.39 9.31 9.36
CA ASN A 254 -6.79 8.57 10.56
C ASN A 254 -5.56 8.06 11.31
N ARG A 255 -5.60 8.06 12.65
CA ARG A 255 -4.51 7.61 13.52
C ARG A 255 -4.47 6.07 13.63
N TYR A 256 -4.15 5.36 12.53
CA TYR A 256 -3.95 3.91 12.58
C TYR A 256 -2.68 3.54 13.37
N SER A 257 -2.62 2.32 13.89
CA SER A 257 -1.61 1.89 14.87
C SER A 257 -0.15 2.12 14.43
N ILE A 258 0.18 1.78 13.17
CA ILE A 258 1.54 1.96 12.65
C ILE A 258 1.89 3.44 12.48
N TYR A 259 0.92 4.28 12.09
CA TYR A 259 1.15 5.72 12.04
C TYR A 259 1.53 6.26 13.43
N VAL A 260 0.73 5.93 14.44
CA VAL A 260 0.96 6.39 15.82
C VAL A 260 2.31 5.91 16.37
N GLN A 261 2.69 4.68 16.08
CA GLN A 261 3.90 4.07 16.64
C GLN A 261 5.17 4.50 15.90
N ASP A 262 5.15 4.50 14.55
CA ASP A 262 6.37 4.58 13.74
C ASP A 262 6.52 5.91 13.00
N ILE A 263 5.42 6.63 12.70
CA ILE A 263 5.43 7.80 11.81
C ILE A 263 5.17 9.09 12.58
N GLU A 264 4.12 9.17 13.39
CA GLU A 264 3.75 10.34 14.19
C GLU A 264 4.94 10.87 15.03
N PRO A 265 5.76 10.01 15.70
CA PRO A 265 6.91 10.47 16.48
C PRO A 265 8.03 11.13 15.64
N LYS A 266 7.97 11.02 14.30
CA LYS A 266 8.90 11.72 13.40
C LYS A 266 8.59 13.21 13.25
N GLY A 267 7.42 13.67 13.76
CA GLY A 267 7.07 15.08 13.84
C GLY A 267 6.48 15.67 12.56
N PHE A 268 5.91 14.87 11.68
CA PHE A 268 5.14 15.37 10.54
C PHE A 268 3.89 16.11 11.03
N LYS A 269 3.62 17.28 10.44
CA LYS A 269 2.42 18.07 10.73
C LYS A 269 1.31 17.68 9.76
N LEU A 270 0.48 16.75 10.18
CA LEU A 270 -0.68 16.26 9.43
C LEU A 270 -1.98 16.71 10.12
N LEU A 271 -3.08 16.71 9.38
CA LEU A 271 -4.43 16.93 9.92
C LEU A 271 -4.97 15.57 10.38
N GLU A 272 -5.00 15.34 11.67
CA GLU A 272 -5.47 14.07 12.22
C GLU A 272 -6.99 14.07 12.39
N MET A 273 -7.60 12.93 12.05
CA MET A 273 -9.02 12.66 12.29
C MET A 273 -9.15 12.02 13.69
N ASP A 274 -10.06 12.54 14.51
CA ASP A 274 -10.41 11.98 15.81
C ASP A 274 -11.48 10.87 15.70
#